data_dc2fe455778089b9e6632e229091a8c5
#
_entry.id   dc2fe455778089b9e6632e229091a8c5
#
_cell.length_a   1.000
_cell.length_b   1.000
_cell.length_c   1.000
_cell.angle_alpha   90.00
_cell.angle_beta   90.00
_cell.angle_gamma   90.00
#
_symmetry.space_group_name_H-M   'P 1'
#
loop_
_entity.id
_entity.type
_entity.pdbx_description
1 polymer ?
#
loop_
_entity_poly.entity_id
_entity_poly.type
_entity_poly.pdbx_seq_one_letter_code
_entity_poly.pdbx_strand_id
1 'polypeptide(L)'
;GGFGGAGGLGAAGGVGGAASYFGTGGGGGVGGDGAPGGDGGAGPLLIGNGGVGGLGGAGAAGGNGGAGGMLLGDGGAGGQGGPAVAGVLGGMPGAGGNGGNANWFGSGGAGGQGGTGLAGTNGVNPGSIANPNTGANGTDNSGNGNQTGGNGGPGPAGGVGEAGGVGGQGGLGESLDGNDGTGGKGGAGGTAGTDGGAGGAGGAGGIGETDGSAGGVATGGEGGDGATGGVDGGVGGAGGKGGQGHNTGVGDAFGGDGGIGGDGNGALGAAGGNGGTGGAGGNGGRGGVLIGNGGAGGAGGTGGTGGGGAAGFAGGVGGAGGEGLTDGAGTAEGGTGGLGGLGGVGGTGGMGGSGGVGGNDGAAGSLIGLGGGGGAGGVGGTGGIGGIGGAGGNGGAGGAGTTTGGGATIGGGGGTGGVGGAGGTGGTGGAGGTTGGSGGAGGLIGWAGAAGGTGAGGTGGQGGLGGQGGNGGNGGTGATGGQGGDFALGGNGGAGGAGGSPGGSSGIQGNMGPPGTQGADG
;
A
#
# COMPACT_ATOMS: atom_id res chain seq x y z
N GLY A 1 17.99 -48.69 2.57
CA GLY A 1 16.74 -48.52 1.83
C GLY A 1 16.88 -47.52 0.67
N GLY A 2 16.08 -47.68 -0.37
CA GLY A 2 16.05 -46.70 -1.45
C GLY A 2 15.34 -45.40 -1.02
N PHE A 3 15.68 -44.31 -1.63
CA PHE A 3 14.99 -43.03 -1.41
C PHE A 3 13.59 -43.06 -2.02
N GLY A 4 12.64 -42.42 -1.38
CA GLY A 4 11.32 -42.12 -1.95
C GLY A 4 11.43 -41.11 -3.10
N GLY A 5 10.65 -41.32 -4.15
CA GLY A 5 10.56 -40.39 -5.26
C GLY A 5 9.90 -39.07 -4.85
N ALA A 6 10.29 -37.96 -5.47
CA ALA A 6 9.62 -36.70 -5.30
C ALA A 6 8.18 -36.78 -5.84
N GLY A 7 7.23 -36.19 -5.15
CA GLY A 7 5.85 -36.02 -5.61
C GLY A 7 5.77 -35.03 -6.76
N GLY A 8 4.92 -35.31 -7.75
CA GLY A 8 4.48 -34.31 -8.72
C GLY A 8 3.52 -33.30 -8.08
N LEU A 9 3.02 -32.34 -8.87
CA LEU A 9 2.08 -31.31 -8.41
C LEU A 9 0.86 -31.95 -7.73
N GLY A 10 0.59 -31.59 -6.47
CA GLY A 10 -0.50 -32.13 -5.66
C GLY A 10 -0.31 -33.57 -5.19
N ALA A 11 0.86 -34.19 -5.42
CA ALA A 11 1.15 -35.54 -5.01
C ALA A 11 2.13 -35.62 -3.83
N ALA A 12 1.87 -36.51 -2.88
CA ALA A 12 2.78 -36.71 -1.76
C ALA A 12 4.14 -37.24 -2.24
N GLY A 13 5.18 -36.91 -1.48
CA GLY A 13 6.50 -37.51 -1.66
C GLY A 13 6.44 -39.01 -1.40
N GLY A 14 7.21 -39.77 -2.15
CA GLY A 14 7.30 -41.25 -1.94
C GLY A 14 7.93 -41.57 -0.60
N VAL A 15 7.45 -42.63 0.04
CA VAL A 15 8.03 -43.16 1.30
C VAL A 15 9.39 -43.77 1.02
N GLY A 16 10.37 -43.51 1.92
CA GLY A 16 11.67 -44.15 1.84
C GLY A 16 11.58 -45.69 2.07
N GLY A 17 12.40 -46.42 1.34
CA GLY A 17 12.47 -47.88 1.48
C GLY A 17 13.05 -48.29 2.83
N ALA A 18 12.47 -49.29 3.47
CA ALA A 18 13.02 -49.89 4.70
C ALA A 18 14.31 -50.68 4.42
N ALA A 19 15.20 -50.74 5.41
CA ALA A 19 16.36 -51.61 5.38
C ALA A 19 16.00 -53.00 5.96
N SER A 20 16.67 -54.07 5.49
CA SER A 20 16.34 -55.44 5.92
C SER A 20 17.02 -55.84 7.25
N TYR A 21 18.29 -56.23 7.25
CA TYR A 21 19.02 -56.64 8.44
C TYR A 21 20.05 -55.61 8.92
N PHE A 22 20.72 -54.96 8.00
CA PHE A 22 21.75 -53.96 8.23
C PHE A 22 21.58 -52.79 7.26
N GLY A 23 22.06 -51.61 7.64
CA GLY A 23 22.05 -50.41 6.81
C GLY A 23 21.04 -49.39 7.32
N THR A 24 20.72 -48.37 6.52
CA THR A 24 19.83 -47.29 6.88
C THR A 24 18.53 -47.35 6.08
N GLY A 25 17.46 -46.92 6.68
CA GLY A 25 16.19 -46.61 5.96
C GLY A 25 16.43 -45.54 4.91
N GLY A 26 15.71 -45.61 3.79
CA GLY A 26 15.78 -44.56 2.76
C GLY A 26 15.08 -43.30 3.21
N GLY A 27 15.53 -42.16 2.74
CA GLY A 27 14.87 -40.85 2.96
C GLY A 27 13.52 -40.80 2.23
N GLY A 28 12.54 -40.12 2.81
CA GLY A 28 11.27 -39.79 2.16
C GLY A 28 11.48 -38.77 1.04
N GLY A 29 10.64 -38.82 -0.01
CA GLY A 29 10.64 -37.89 -1.12
C GLY A 29 10.00 -36.55 -0.74
N VAL A 30 10.35 -35.51 -1.45
CA VAL A 30 9.73 -34.18 -1.30
C VAL A 30 8.28 -34.23 -1.79
N GLY A 31 7.35 -33.62 -1.07
CA GLY A 31 5.97 -33.44 -1.53
C GLY A 31 5.87 -32.39 -2.62
N GLY A 32 4.95 -32.58 -3.57
CA GLY A 32 4.56 -31.52 -4.49
C GLY A 32 3.71 -30.44 -3.82
N ASP A 33 3.46 -29.33 -4.49
CA ASP A 33 2.67 -28.21 -3.93
C ASP A 33 1.31 -28.71 -3.42
N GLY A 34 0.97 -28.34 -2.19
CA GLY A 34 -0.24 -28.79 -1.52
C GLY A 34 -0.18 -30.23 -0.97
N ALA A 35 0.94 -30.93 -1.07
CA ALA A 35 1.04 -32.32 -0.65
C ALA A 35 2.22 -32.57 0.33
N PRO A 36 2.05 -33.50 1.28
CA PRO A 36 3.06 -33.75 2.30
C PRO A 36 4.32 -34.41 1.73
N GLY A 37 5.43 -34.20 2.42
CA GLY A 37 6.65 -34.99 2.20
C GLY A 37 6.42 -36.46 2.56
N GLY A 38 7.14 -37.33 1.87
CA GLY A 38 7.12 -38.76 2.17
C GLY A 38 7.81 -39.06 3.49
N ASP A 39 7.34 -40.07 4.20
CA ASP A 39 7.99 -40.57 5.43
C ASP A 39 9.32 -41.23 5.15
N GLY A 40 10.27 -41.10 6.06
CA GLY A 40 11.52 -41.86 6.03
C GLY A 40 11.28 -43.37 6.22
N GLY A 41 12.03 -44.19 5.50
CA GLY A 41 12.00 -45.62 5.61
C GLY A 41 12.48 -46.11 6.98
N ALA A 42 11.90 -47.18 7.49
CA ALA A 42 12.35 -47.78 8.74
C ALA A 42 13.78 -48.32 8.63
N GLY A 43 14.50 -48.23 9.72
CA GLY A 43 15.79 -48.88 9.92
C GLY A 43 15.66 -50.43 9.91
N PRO A 44 16.79 -51.15 9.89
CA PRO A 44 16.83 -52.58 9.71
C PRO A 44 16.44 -53.33 10.98
N LEU A 45 16.29 -54.65 10.84
CA LEU A 45 15.96 -55.52 11.96
C LEU A 45 17.07 -55.55 13.03
N LEU A 46 18.33 -55.40 12.66
CA LEU A 46 19.44 -55.42 13.62
C LEU A 46 20.07 -54.05 13.85
N ILE A 47 20.88 -53.59 12.94
CA ILE A 47 21.70 -52.39 13.14
C ILE A 47 21.59 -51.41 11.96
N GLY A 48 21.14 -50.20 12.28
CA GLY A 48 21.16 -49.05 11.34
C GLY A 48 20.05 -48.06 11.66
N ASN A 49 20.13 -46.88 11.08
CA ASN A 49 19.27 -45.77 11.41
C ASN A 49 18.00 -45.76 10.54
N GLY A 50 16.97 -45.11 11.02
CA GLY A 50 15.79 -44.73 10.24
C GLY A 50 16.12 -43.68 9.19
N GLY A 51 15.37 -43.63 8.08
CA GLY A 51 15.49 -42.63 7.06
C GLY A 51 14.89 -41.28 7.50
N VAL A 52 15.39 -40.18 6.95
CA VAL A 52 14.84 -38.83 7.18
C VAL A 52 13.51 -38.67 6.46
N GLY A 53 12.59 -37.90 7.02
CA GLY A 53 11.35 -37.50 6.35
C GLY A 53 11.61 -36.49 5.22
N GLY A 54 10.80 -36.56 4.16
CA GLY A 54 10.84 -35.63 3.04
C GLY A 54 10.28 -34.24 3.41
N LEU A 55 10.68 -33.24 2.68
CA LEU A 55 10.17 -31.88 2.82
C LEU A 55 8.70 -31.82 2.36
N GLY A 56 7.87 -31.09 3.06
CA GLY A 56 6.52 -30.79 2.60
C GLY A 56 6.54 -29.83 1.41
N GLY A 57 5.65 -30.05 0.45
CA GLY A 57 5.34 -29.07 -0.58
C GLY A 57 4.66 -27.83 0.00
N ALA A 58 4.42 -26.81 -0.84
CA ALA A 58 3.80 -25.56 -0.39
C ALA A 58 2.54 -25.82 0.44
N GLY A 59 2.46 -25.23 1.63
CA GLY A 59 1.33 -25.37 2.56
C GLY A 59 1.21 -26.73 3.27
N ALA A 60 2.00 -27.73 2.92
CA ALA A 60 1.83 -29.08 3.40
C ALA A 60 2.93 -29.51 4.39
N ALA A 61 2.60 -30.50 5.23
CA ALA A 61 3.48 -30.99 6.28
C ALA A 61 4.71 -31.71 5.71
N GLY A 62 5.84 -31.62 6.44
CA GLY A 62 6.99 -32.50 6.21
C GLY A 62 6.66 -33.95 6.59
N GLY A 63 7.31 -34.90 5.91
CA GLY A 63 7.22 -36.31 6.23
C GLY A 63 7.85 -36.67 7.58
N ASN A 64 7.40 -37.69 8.24
CA ASN A 64 8.00 -38.16 9.49
C ASN A 64 9.32 -38.88 9.24
N GLY A 65 10.21 -38.82 10.22
CA GLY A 65 11.43 -39.66 10.21
C GLY A 65 11.07 -41.13 10.45
N GLY A 66 11.81 -42.04 9.80
CA GLY A 66 11.70 -43.47 9.97
C GLY A 66 12.23 -43.94 11.33
N ALA A 67 11.67 -45.04 11.88
CA ALA A 67 12.20 -45.63 13.11
C ALA A 67 13.62 -46.17 12.91
N GLY A 68 14.45 -46.14 13.95
CA GLY A 68 15.77 -46.79 13.99
C GLY A 68 15.70 -48.29 13.96
N GLY A 69 16.85 -48.93 13.77
CA GLY A 69 16.98 -50.39 13.80
C GLY A 69 16.51 -50.99 15.11
N MET A 70 16.00 -52.25 15.05
CA MET A 70 15.36 -52.85 16.20
C MET A 70 16.32 -53.02 17.37
N LEU A 71 17.57 -53.46 17.15
CA LEU A 71 18.56 -53.60 18.19
C LEU A 71 19.32 -52.29 18.44
N LEU A 72 19.93 -51.74 17.41
CA LEU A 72 20.77 -50.54 17.49
C LEU A 72 20.53 -49.65 16.29
N GLY A 73 20.13 -48.42 16.55
CA GLY A 73 19.97 -47.39 15.52
C GLY A 73 19.16 -46.21 15.97
N ASP A 74 19.52 -45.07 15.44
CA ASP A 74 18.81 -43.81 15.71
C ASP A 74 17.59 -43.67 14.83
N GLY A 75 16.56 -42.99 15.33
CA GLY A 75 15.42 -42.55 14.54
C GLY A 75 15.82 -41.50 13.53
N GLY A 76 15.19 -41.50 12.34
CA GLY A 76 15.39 -40.47 11.34
C GLY A 76 14.79 -39.11 11.74
N ALA A 77 15.35 -38.03 11.28
CA ALA A 77 14.77 -36.71 11.51
C ALA A 77 13.48 -36.51 10.70
N GLY A 78 12.53 -35.73 11.21
CA GLY A 78 11.35 -35.29 10.47
C GLY A 78 11.69 -34.24 9.40
N GLY A 79 10.93 -34.22 8.31
CA GLY A 79 11.09 -33.24 7.23
C GLY A 79 10.53 -31.86 7.61
N GLN A 80 11.01 -30.81 6.98
CA GLN A 80 10.46 -29.46 7.13
C GLN A 80 9.07 -29.36 6.53
N GLY A 81 8.19 -28.56 7.16
CA GLY A 81 6.91 -28.15 6.59
C GLY A 81 7.11 -27.13 5.44
N GLY A 82 6.26 -27.21 4.44
CA GLY A 82 6.28 -26.32 3.30
C GLY A 82 5.84 -24.89 3.65
N PRO A 83 6.37 -23.88 2.98
CA PRO A 83 5.95 -22.49 3.19
C PRO A 83 4.50 -22.29 2.75
N ALA A 84 3.82 -21.30 3.34
CA ALA A 84 2.51 -20.89 2.88
C ALA A 84 2.61 -20.23 1.49
N VAL A 85 1.69 -20.58 0.60
CA VAL A 85 1.57 -20.00 -0.74
C VAL A 85 0.11 -19.67 -1.00
N ALA A 86 -0.16 -18.49 -1.57
CA ALA A 86 -1.52 -18.07 -1.91
C ALA A 86 -2.16 -19.06 -2.90
N GLY A 87 -3.41 -19.43 -2.66
CA GLY A 87 -4.14 -20.38 -3.51
C GLY A 87 -3.85 -21.86 -3.23
N VAL A 88 -2.86 -22.18 -2.40
CA VAL A 88 -2.53 -23.54 -2.00
C VAL A 88 -2.97 -23.76 -0.54
N LEU A 89 -3.82 -24.75 -0.27
CA LEU A 89 -4.32 -25.11 1.06
C LEU A 89 -4.77 -23.88 1.91
N GLY A 90 -5.44 -22.93 1.29
CA GLY A 90 -5.93 -21.73 1.98
C GLY A 90 -4.83 -20.78 2.48
N GLY A 91 -3.59 -20.88 1.93
CA GLY A 91 -2.48 -20.03 2.35
C GLY A 91 -1.90 -20.37 3.73
N MET A 92 -2.17 -21.58 4.24
CA MET A 92 -1.59 -22.04 5.50
C MET A 92 -0.22 -22.68 5.29
N PRO A 93 0.75 -22.46 6.20
CA PRO A 93 2.04 -23.14 6.15
C PRO A 93 1.94 -24.59 6.66
N GLY A 94 2.80 -25.45 6.17
CA GLY A 94 2.91 -26.82 6.63
C GLY A 94 3.57 -26.95 8.01
N ALA A 95 3.16 -27.93 8.79
CA ALA A 95 3.85 -28.32 10.01
C ALA A 95 5.13 -29.10 9.69
N GLY A 96 6.12 -29.08 10.56
CA GLY A 96 7.26 -30.00 10.50
C GLY A 96 6.83 -31.43 10.78
N GLY A 97 7.46 -32.40 10.11
CA GLY A 97 7.27 -33.83 10.37
C GLY A 97 7.89 -34.23 11.71
N ASN A 98 7.36 -35.28 12.33
CA ASN A 98 7.90 -35.79 13.59
C ASN A 98 9.21 -36.57 13.36
N GLY A 99 10.12 -36.55 14.34
CA GLY A 99 11.28 -37.44 14.37
C GLY A 99 10.89 -38.90 14.61
N GLY A 100 11.64 -39.79 13.99
CA GLY A 100 11.46 -41.25 14.20
C GLY A 100 11.96 -41.71 15.57
N ASN A 101 11.37 -42.77 16.09
CA ASN A 101 11.81 -43.37 17.36
C ASN A 101 13.01 -44.30 17.18
N ALA A 102 13.90 -44.38 18.17
CA ALA A 102 14.81 -45.51 18.31
C ALA A 102 14.08 -46.66 19.02
N ASN A 103 14.60 -47.95 18.91
CA ASN A 103 14.00 -49.11 19.54
C ASN A 103 14.73 -49.49 20.85
N TRP A 104 15.71 -50.42 20.83
CA TRP A 104 16.39 -50.84 22.07
C TRP A 104 17.53 -49.89 22.45
N PHE A 105 18.40 -49.58 21.49
CA PHE A 105 19.55 -48.69 21.64
C PHE A 105 19.61 -47.67 20.53
N GLY A 106 19.79 -46.42 20.85
CA GLY A 106 19.91 -45.29 19.90
C GLY A 106 19.10 -44.08 20.32
N SER A 107 19.33 -42.98 19.66
CA SER A 107 18.64 -41.69 19.93
C SER A 107 17.42 -41.53 19.03
N GLY A 108 16.39 -40.87 19.54
CA GLY A 108 15.26 -40.42 18.71
C GLY A 108 15.67 -39.38 17.68
N GLY A 109 15.03 -39.33 16.53
CA GLY A 109 15.23 -38.34 15.51
C GLY A 109 14.68 -36.96 15.92
N ALA A 110 15.28 -35.88 15.44
CA ALA A 110 14.74 -34.53 15.67
C ALA A 110 13.44 -34.31 14.88
N GLY A 111 12.52 -33.50 15.40
CA GLY A 111 11.38 -32.99 14.65
C GLY A 111 11.77 -31.99 13.58
N GLY A 112 11.01 -31.92 12.49
CA GLY A 112 11.21 -30.96 11.42
C GLY A 112 10.74 -29.56 11.81
N GLN A 113 11.29 -28.52 11.19
CA GLN A 113 10.85 -27.15 11.37
C GLN A 113 9.49 -26.91 10.69
N GLY A 114 8.65 -26.04 11.27
CA GLY A 114 7.43 -25.58 10.63
C GLY A 114 7.69 -24.64 9.43
N GLY A 115 6.78 -24.60 8.48
CA GLY A 115 6.84 -23.73 7.31
C GLY A 115 6.62 -22.24 7.66
N THR A 116 7.05 -21.36 6.80
CA THR A 116 6.85 -19.90 6.94
C THR A 116 5.42 -19.50 6.60
N GLY A 117 4.87 -18.51 7.31
CA GLY A 117 3.54 -17.95 7.05
C GLY A 117 3.47 -17.15 5.73
N LEU A 118 2.26 -17.02 5.22
CA LEU A 118 1.99 -16.26 3.98
C LEU A 118 2.28 -14.78 4.19
N ALA A 119 2.91 -14.13 3.21
CA ALA A 119 3.04 -12.67 3.21
C ALA A 119 1.67 -12.02 2.93
N GLY A 120 1.38 -10.92 3.61
CA GLY A 120 0.21 -10.09 3.35
C GLY A 120 0.29 -9.42 1.98
N THR A 121 -0.84 -9.22 1.36
CA THR A 121 -0.93 -8.50 0.08
C THR A 121 -0.75 -7.00 0.29
N ASN A 122 -0.14 -6.30 -0.66
CA ASN A 122 -0.09 -4.85 -0.61
C ASN A 122 -1.49 -4.26 -0.79
N GLY A 123 -1.74 -3.13 -0.13
CA GLY A 123 -2.94 -2.34 -0.37
C GLY A 123 -2.97 -1.85 -1.81
N VAL A 124 -4.13 -1.93 -2.42
CA VAL A 124 -4.36 -1.44 -3.78
C VAL A 124 -5.53 -0.47 -3.73
N ASN A 125 -5.27 0.75 -4.13
CA ASN A 125 -6.34 1.74 -4.19
C ASN A 125 -7.35 1.36 -5.29
N PRO A 126 -8.65 1.57 -5.07
CA PRO A 126 -9.64 1.41 -6.12
C PRO A 126 -9.36 2.41 -7.26
N GLY A 127 -9.62 2.00 -8.49
CA GLY A 127 -9.58 2.87 -9.66
C GLY A 127 -10.88 3.67 -9.79
N SER A 128 -10.79 4.89 -10.34
CA SER A 128 -11.97 5.70 -10.64
C SER A 128 -12.44 5.48 -12.07
N ILE A 129 -13.73 5.29 -12.25
CA ILE A 129 -14.40 5.26 -13.56
C ILE A 129 -14.75 6.71 -13.93
N ALA A 130 -14.39 7.15 -15.13
CA ALA A 130 -14.68 8.50 -15.57
C ALA A 130 -16.21 8.72 -15.74
N ASN A 131 -16.69 9.87 -15.28
CA ASN A 131 -18.07 10.31 -15.52
C ASN A 131 -18.08 11.25 -16.74
N PRO A 132 -18.69 10.88 -17.85
CA PRO A 132 -18.73 11.71 -19.06
C PRO A 132 -19.71 12.88 -18.97
N ASN A 133 -20.53 12.95 -17.94
CA ASN A 133 -21.55 13.98 -17.80
C ASN A 133 -20.95 15.29 -17.32
N THR A 134 -21.47 16.40 -17.84
CA THR A 134 -21.07 17.77 -17.45
C THR A 134 -22.23 18.52 -16.88
N GLY A 135 -21.96 19.53 -16.06
CA GLY A 135 -22.97 20.51 -15.65
C GLY A 135 -23.51 21.29 -16.86
N ALA A 136 -24.67 21.86 -16.70
CA ALA A 136 -25.24 22.72 -17.75
C ALA A 136 -24.35 23.96 -17.94
N ASN A 137 -24.10 24.34 -19.19
CA ASN A 137 -23.41 25.60 -19.48
C ASN A 137 -24.29 26.79 -19.13
N GLY A 138 -23.66 27.89 -18.75
CA GLY A 138 -24.30 29.18 -18.58
C GLY A 138 -24.86 29.70 -19.91
N THR A 139 -25.87 30.53 -19.83
CA THR A 139 -26.46 31.16 -21.01
C THR A 139 -25.65 32.36 -21.46
N ASP A 140 -25.45 32.51 -22.76
CA ASP A 140 -24.87 33.69 -23.35
C ASP A 140 -25.85 34.88 -23.34
N ASN A 141 -25.37 36.06 -22.95
CA ASN A 141 -26.14 37.28 -22.98
C ASN A 141 -25.37 38.33 -23.84
N SER A 142 -26.04 38.83 -24.88
CA SER A 142 -25.49 39.85 -25.75
C SER A 142 -26.53 40.93 -25.99
N GLY A 143 -26.15 42.21 -25.90
CA GLY A 143 -27.11 43.31 -26.07
C GLY A 143 -26.56 44.66 -25.62
N ASN A 144 -27.45 45.64 -25.54
CA ASN A 144 -27.13 46.98 -25.05
C ASN A 144 -27.17 47.03 -23.52
N GLY A 145 -26.39 47.94 -22.93
CA GLY A 145 -26.23 48.03 -21.48
C GLY A 145 -25.27 46.99 -20.94
N ASN A 146 -25.13 46.95 -19.63
CA ASN A 146 -24.27 45.95 -18.98
C ASN A 146 -24.84 44.56 -19.24
N GLN A 147 -23.98 43.67 -19.74
CA GLN A 147 -24.34 42.30 -20.03
C GLN A 147 -23.53 41.34 -19.14
N THR A 148 -24.21 40.34 -18.55
CA THR A 148 -23.56 39.32 -17.75
C THR A 148 -23.96 37.94 -18.25
N GLY A 149 -23.00 37.10 -18.60
CA GLY A 149 -23.22 35.71 -18.98
C GLY A 149 -23.80 34.90 -17.81
N GLY A 150 -24.59 33.90 -18.12
CA GLY A 150 -25.11 32.97 -17.11
C GLY A 150 -23.99 32.13 -16.50
N ASN A 151 -24.13 31.72 -15.25
CA ASN A 151 -23.18 30.83 -14.61
C ASN A 151 -23.35 29.38 -15.11
N GLY A 152 -22.24 28.65 -15.23
CA GLY A 152 -22.26 27.21 -15.44
C GLY A 152 -22.86 26.47 -14.25
N GLY A 153 -23.62 25.41 -14.51
CA GLY A 153 -24.16 24.52 -13.48
C GLY A 153 -23.07 23.60 -12.90
N PRO A 154 -23.28 23.09 -11.67
CA PRO A 154 -22.35 22.12 -11.09
C PRO A 154 -22.33 20.83 -11.89
N GLY A 155 -21.21 20.14 -11.89
CA GLY A 155 -21.09 18.79 -12.43
C GLY A 155 -21.99 17.82 -11.67
N PRO A 156 -22.55 16.78 -12.32
CA PRO A 156 -23.32 15.75 -11.63
C PRO A 156 -22.45 14.93 -10.69
N ALA A 157 -23.04 14.41 -9.62
CA ALA A 157 -22.37 13.49 -8.70
C ALA A 157 -22.04 12.16 -9.39
N GLY A 158 -20.89 11.56 -9.03
CA GLY A 158 -20.53 10.22 -9.46
C GLY A 158 -21.32 9.13 -8.71
N GLY A 159 -21.55 8.00 -9.39
CA GLY A 159 -22.05 6.76 -8.79
C GLY A 159 -20.93 5.99 -8.08
N VAL A 160 -21.20 4.73 -7.69
CA VAL A 160 -20.22 3.86 -7.03
C VAL A 160 -19.01 3.64 -7.95
N GLY A 161 -17.82 3.93 -7.48
CA GLY A 161 -16.55 3.84 -8.25
C GLY A 161 -16.41 4.89 -9.36
N GLU A 162 -17.34 5.82 -9.48
CA GLU A 162 -17.42 6.79 -10.57
C GLU A 162 -16.93 8.18 -10.14
N ALA A 163 -16.20 8.87 -11.02
CA ALA A 163 -15.80 10.24 -10.80
C ALA A 163 -17.01 11.19 -10.76
N GLY A 164 -16.89 12.31 -10.08
CA GLY A 164 -17.80 13.41 -10.27
C GLY A 164 -17.74 13.97 -11.69
N GLY A 165 -18.83 14.45 -12.23
CA GLY A 165 -18.86 15.08 -13.54
C GLY A 165 -18.21 16.45 -13.54
N VAL A 166 -17.84 16.95 -14.71
CA VAL A 166 -17.20 18.28 -14.88
C VAL A 166 -18.26 19.37 -14.69
N GLY A 167 -17.91 20.49 -14.06
CA GLY A 167 -18.76 21.67 -13.99
C GLY A 167 -19.03 22.27 -15.37
N GLY A 168 -20.21 22.88 -15.54
CA GLY A 168 -20.58 23.57 -16.78
C GLY A 168 -19.75 24.83 -17.00
N GLN A 169 -19.56 25.22 -18.24
CA GLN A 169 -18.91 26.48 -18.61
C GLN A 169 -19.77 27.68 -18.26
N GLY A 170 -19.17 28.82 -17.87
CA GLY A 170 -19.84 30.11 -17.80
C GLY A 170 -20.21 30.63 -19.19
N GLY A 171 -21.31 31.35 -19.30
CA GLY A 171 -21.77 31.95 -20.55
C GLY A 171 -21.04 33.26 -20.90
N LEU A 172 -21.12 33.65 -22.16
CA LEU A 172 -20.63 34.94 -22.65
C LEU A 172 -21.49 36.11 -22.10
N GLY A 173 -20.85 37.20 -21.66
CA GLY A 173 -21.51 38.47 -21.42
C GLY A 173 -20.93 39.53 -22.37
N GLU A 174 -21.71 39.93 -23.40
CA GLU A 174 -21.26 40.86 -24.45
C GLU A 174 -22.08 42.13 -24.48
N SER A 175 -21.46 43.28 -24.23
CA SER A 175 -22.10 44.59 -24.38
C SER A 175 -21.76 45.20 -25.74
N LEU A 176 -22.82 45.52 -26.49
CA LEU A 176 -22.76 46.06 -27.87
C LEU A 176 -22.79 47.59 -27.94
N ASP A 177 -22.84 48.30 -26.82
CA ASP A 177 -22.95 49.76 -26.75
C ASP A 177 -21.89 50.38 -25.83
N GLY A 178 -20.78 49.70 -25.58
CA GLY A 178 -19.64 50.18 -24.83
C GLY A 178 -19.82 50.20 -23.31
N ASN A 179 -20.88 49.59 -22.78
CA ASN A 179 -21.03 49.32 -21.34
C ASN A 179 -20.27 48.05 -20.93
N ASP A 180 -20.43 47.60 -19.66
CA ASP A 180 -19.68 46.47 -19.15
C ASP A 180 -20.15 45.14 -19.74
N GLY A 181 -19.19 44.29 -20.13
CA GLY A 181 -19.39 42.90 -20.49
C GLY A 181 -18.75 41.97 -19.46
N THR A 182 -19.52 41.11 -18.78
CA THR A 182 -18.99 40.20 -17.76
C THR A 182 -19.31 38.75 -18.11
N GLY A 183 -18.32 37.87 -18.17
CA GLY A 183 -18.49 36.45 -18.36
C GLY A 183 -19.12 35.80 -17.14
N GLY A 184 -19.95 34.76 -17.35
CA GLY A 184 -20.50 33.94 -16.27
C GLY A 184 -19.42 33.10 -15.59
N LYS A 185 -19.61 32.75 -14.32
CA LYS A 185 -18.71 31.84 -13.61
C LYS A 185 -18.83 30.40 -14.12
N GLY A 186 -17.71 29.66 -14.12
CA GLY A 186 -17.74 28.21 -14.32
C GLY A 186 -18.43 27.48 -13.16
N GLY A 187 -19.11 26.40 -13.45
CA GLY A 187 -19.73 25.53 -12.46
C GLY A 187 -18.68 24.73 -11.67
N ALA A 188 -18.96 24.43 -10.41
CA ALA A 188 -18.10 23.54 -9.62
C ALA A 188 -18.11 22.12 -10.17
N GLY A 189 -17.03 21.38 -9.97
CA GLY A 189 -16.97 19.95 -10.26
C GLY A 189 -17.99 19.16 -9.43
N GLY A 190 -18.49 18.08 -9.98
CA GLY A 190 -19.40 17.16 -9.31
C GLY A 190 -18.71 16.40 -8.18
N THR A 191 -19.47 16.04 -7.14
CA THR A 191 -18.93 15.24 -6.04
C THR A 191 -18.52 13.86 -6.54
N ALA A 192 -17.40 13.36 -6.02
CA ALA A 192 -16.94 12.00 -6.28
C ALA A 192 -17.94 10.97 -5.76
N GLY A 193 -18.03 9.84 -6.44
CA GLY A 193 -18.75 8.67 -5.97
C GLY A 193 -18.00 7.92 -4.87
N THR A 194 -18.67 6.96 -4.20
CA THR A 194 -18.05 6.04 -3.24
C THR A 194 -17.13 5.06 -3.97
N ASP A 195 -16.31 4.32 -3.20
CA ASP A 195 -15.42 3.25 -3.70
C ASP A 195 -14.39 3.74 -4.75
N GLY A 196 -13.74 4.88 -4.46
CA GLY A 196 -12.59 5.32 -5.25
C GLY A 196 -12.90 6.34 -6.36
N GLY A 197 -14.06 6.95 -6.36
CA GLY A 197 -14.41 8.01 -7.31
C GLY A 197 -13.48 9.21 -7.20
N ALA A 198 -12.99 9.75 -8.33
CA ALA A 198 -12.26 11.01 -8.37
C ALA A 198 -13.21 12.20 -8.25
N GLY A 199 -12.73 13.33 -7.73
CA GLY A 199 -13.49 14.59 -7.76
C GLY A 199 -13.68 15.08 -9.19
N GLY A 200 -14.85 15.64 -9.50
CA GLY A 200 -15.10 16.27 -10.81
C GLY A 200 -14.27 17.56 -10.96
N ALA A 201 -13.86 17.86 -12.19
CA ALA A 201 -13.19 19.11 -12.48
C ALA A 201 -14.17 20.29 -12.51
N GLY A 202 -13.73 21.49 -12.14
CA GLY A 202 -14.50 22.74 -12.30
C GLY A 202 -14.66 23.13 -13.77
N GLY A 203 -15.74 23.77 -14.10
CA GLY A 203 -16.01 24.34 -15.42
C GLY A 203 -15.21 25.63 -15.64
N ALA A 204 -14.89 25.95 -16.90
CA ALA A 204 -14.25 27.22 -17.24
C ALA A 204 -15.18 28.42 -17.05
N GLY A 205 -14.62 29.56 -16.70
CA GLY A 205 -15.35 30.85 -16.70
C GLY A 205 -15.72 31.27 -18.12
N GLY A 206 -16.77 32.03 -18.26
CA GLY A 206 -17.25 32.63 -19.51
C GLY A 206 -16.44 33.85 -19.93
N ILE A 207 -16.58 34.22 -21.19
CA ILE A 207 -15.92 35.43 -21.74
C ILE A 207 -16.73 36.67 -21.39
N GLY A 208 -16.07 37.75 -20.96
CA GLY A 208 -16.64 39.06 -20.89
C GLY A 208 -16.15 39.89 -22.09
N GLU A 209 -17.07 40.47 -22.87
CA GLU A 209 -16.74 41.22 -24.07
C GLU A 209 -17.47 42.57 -24.11
N THR A 210 -16.78 43.64 -24.54
CA THR A 210 -17.36 44.94 -24.79
C THR A 210 -16.63 45.63 -25.92
N ASP A 211 -17.35 46.44 -26.70
CA ASP A 211 -16.74 47.35 -27.68
C ASP A 211 -16.10 48.57 -27.02
N GLY A 212 -16.30 48.76 -25.73
CA GLY A 212 -15.63 49.78 -24.91
C GLY A 212 -15.81 51.24 -25.39
N SER A 213 -16.70 51.48 -26.34
CA SER A 213 -16.90 52.81 -26.94
C SER A 213 -17.38 53.85 -25.91
N ALA A 214 -18.06 53.43 -24.86
CA ALA A 214 -18.47 54.22 -23.70
C ALA A 214 -17.51 54.16 -22.50
N GLY A 215 -16.37 53.44 -22.61
CA GLY A 215 -15.42 53.22 -21.51
C GLY A 215 -15.81 52.08 -20.58
N GLY A 216 -16.68 51.21 -21.00
CA GLY A 216 -17.06 49.99 -20.24
C GLY A 216 -15.90 49.01 -20.07
N VAL A 217 -16.05 48.13 -19.12
CA VAL A 217 -15.06 47.11 -18.70
C VAL A 217 -15.45 45.73 -19.19
N ALA A 218 -14.46 45.01 -19.74
CA ALA A 218 -14.63 43.58 -20.04
C ALA A 218 -14.05 42.74 -18.90
N THR A 219 -14.86 41.86 -18.30
CA THR A 219 -14.38 41.01 -17.21
C THR A 219 -14.69 39.53 -17.52
N GLY A 220 -13.68 38.69 -17.58
CA GLY A 220 -13.84 37.26 -17.68
C GLY A 220 -14.49 36.64 -16.42
N GLY A 221 -15.30 35.61 -16.59
CA GLY A 221 -15.88 34.86 -15.46
C GLY A 221 -14.81 34.05 -14.70
N GLU A 222 -14.99 33.85 -13.42
CA GLU A 222 -14.12 32.96 -12.63
C GLU A 222 -14.30 31.49 -13.08
N GLY A 223 -13.22 30.68 -13.00
CA GLY A 223 -13.30 29.22 -13.16
C GLY A 223 -14.01 28.58 -11.96
N GLY A 224 -14.70 27.48 -12.19
CA GLY A 224 -15.31 26.69 -11.11
C GLY A 224 -14.28 25.88 -10.34
N ASP A 225 -14.56 25.59 -9.07
CA ASP A 225 -13.67 24.76 -8.24
C ASP A 225 -13.77 23.27 -8.62
N GLY A 226 -12.66 22.54 -8.49
CA GLY A 226 -12.64 21.10 -8.55
C GLY A 226 -13.20 20.49 -7.27
N ALA A 227 -13.86 19.36 -7.37
CA ALA A 227 -14.39 18.64 -6.21
C ALA A 227 -13.31 17.75 -5.55
N THR A 228 -13.52 17.47 -4.26
CA THR A 228 -12.66 16.55 -3.51
C THR A 228 -12.83 15.11 -4.01
N GLY A 229 -11.78 14.28 -3.86
CA GLY A 229 -11.87 12.84 -4.10
C GLY A 229 -12.85 12.16 -3.14
N GLY A 230 -13.36 10.98 -3.53
CA GLY A 230 -14.33 10.20 -2.75
C GLY A 230 -13.78 9.74 -1.40
N VAL A 231 -14.69 9.43 -0.46
CA VAL A 231 -14.34 9.02 0.92
C VAL A 231 -13.53 7.72 1.00
N ASP A 232 -13.65 6.84 0.03
CA ASP A 232 -12.92 5.56 -0.05
C ASP A 232 -11.76 5.62 -1.05
N GLY A 233 -11.35 6.81 -1.41
CA GLY A 233 -10.19 7.08 -2.26
C GLY A 233 -10.55 7.70 -3.60
N GLY A 234 -9.74 8.62 -4.04
CA GLY A 234 -9.87 9.29 -5.33
C GLY A 234 -9.02 10.55 -5.37
N VAL A 235 -8.50 10.87 -6.54
CA VAL A 235 -7.78 12.13 -6.75
C VAL A 235 -8.75 13.30 -6.69
N GLY A 236 -8.27 14.47 -6.25
CA GLY A 236 -9.04 15.71 -6.33
C GLY A 236 -9.26 16.17 -7.77
N GLY A 237 -10.41 16.75 -8.07
CA GLY A 237 -10.71 17.34 -9.37
C GLY A 237 -9.87 18.61 -9.62
N ALA A 238 -9.53 18.89 -10.87
CA ALA A 238 -8.85 20.12 -11.23
C ALA A 238 -9.79 21.33 -11.13
N GLY A 239 -9.28 22.51 -10.78
CA GLY A 239 -10.00 23.78 -10.90
C GLY A 239 -10.20 24.17 -12.36
N GLY A 240 -11.28 24.85 -12.67
CA GLY A 240 -11.59 25.36 -14.00
C GLY A 240 -10.76 26.60 -14.33
N LYS A 241 -10.48 26.78 -15.61
CA LYS A 241 -9.77 27.98 -16.09
C LYS A 241 -10.66 29.23 -15.96
N GLY A 242 -10.10 30.38 -15.59
CA GLY A 242 -10.78 31.69 -15.67
C GLY A 242 -11.10 32.09 -17.11
N GLY A 243 -12.19 32.82 -17.29
CA GLY A 243 -12.63 33.31 -18.58
C GLY A 243 -11.80 34.50 -19.06
N GLN A 244 -11.84 34.78 -20.35
CA GLN A 244 -11.16 35.95 -20.93
C GLN A 244 -12.02 37.21 -20.78
N GLY A 245 -11.38 38.37 -20.44
CA GLY A 245 -11.96 39.69 -20.62
C GLY A 245 -11.41 40.32 -21.91
N HIS A 246 -12.27 40.69 -22.85
CA HIS A 246 -11.89 41.27 -24.13
C HIS A 246 -12.58 42.60 -24.38
N ASN A 247 -11.81 43.69 -24.41
CA ASN A 247 -12.30 45.02 -24.70
C ASN A 247 -11.75 45.50 -26.04
N THR A 248 -12.61 45.66 -27.04
CA THR A 248 -12.22 46.11 -28.39
C THR A 248 -12.15 47.64 -28.51
N GLY A 249 -12.50 48.39 -27.45
CA GLY A 249 -12.46 49.85 -27.37
C GLY A 249 -11.40 50.39 -26.43
N VAL A 250 -11.71 51.48 -25.71
CA VAL A 250 -10.76 52.25 -24.87
C VAL A 250 -10.82 51.87 -23.39
N GLY A 251 -11.74 51.01 -22.95
CA GLY A 251 -11.90 50.60 -21.56
C GLY A 251 -10.93 49.49 -21.14
N ASP A 252 -11.01 49.13 -19.87
CA ASP A 252 -10.15 48.08 -19.26
C ASP A 252 -10.65 46.67 -19.57
N ALA A 253 -9.74 45.69 -19.48
CA ALA A 253 -10.04 44.29 -19.66
C ALA A 253 -9.38 43.46 -18.55
N PHE A 254 -10.21 42.65 -17.82
CA PHE A 254 -9.76 41.81 -16.72
C PHE A 254 -10.05 40.35 -17.05
N GLY A 255 -9.03 39.47 -16.96
CA GLY A 255 -9.22 38.03 -17.00
C GLY A 255 -9.87 37.53 -15.71
N GLY A 256 -10.71 36.49 -15.79
CA GLY A 256 -11.28 35.84 -14.62
C GLY A 256 -10.24 35.00 -13.88
N ASP A 257 -10.42 34.83 -12.58
CA ASP A 257 -9.55 33.97 -11.76
C ASP A 257 -9.76 32.48 -12.07
N GLY A 258 -8.72 31.67 -11.91
CA GLY A 258 -8.80 30.22 -11.99
C GLY A 258 -9.47 29.61 -10.74
N GLY A 259 -10.24 28.54 -10.92
CA GLY A 259 -10.85 27.78 -9.82
C GLY A 259 -9.83 27.01 -8.99
N ILE A 260 -10.17 26.70 -7.75
CA ILE A 260 -9.33 25.92 -6.82
C ILE A 260 -9.35 24.44 -7.22
N GLY A 261 -8.23 23.75 -7.10
CA GLY A 261 -8.16 22.29 -7.24
C GLY A 261 -8.78 21.58 -6.02
N GLY A 262 -9.52 20.51 -6.25
CA GLY A 262 -10.10 19.69 -5.18
C GLY A 262 -9.04 18.89 -4.41
N ASP A 263 -9.32 18.58 -3.15
CA ASP A 263 -8.41 17.78 -2.31
C ASP A 263 -8.45 16.30 -2.69
N GLY A 264 -7.29 15.63 -2.65
CA GLY A 264 -7.16 14.18 -2.65
C GLY A 264 -7.40 13.57 -1.26
N ASN A 265 -7.93 14.35 -0.32
CA ASN A 265 -8.03 14.07 1.12
C ASN A 265 -9.28 13.26 1.52
N GLY A 266 -10.07 12.79 0.55
CA GLY A 266 -11.31 12.07 0.85
C GLY A 266 -11.10 10.69 1.49
N ALA A 267 -9.93 10.05 1.35
CA ALA A 267 -9.65 8.76 1.93
C ALA A 267 -8.18 8.50 2.21
N LEU A 268 -7.96 7.60 3.17
CA LEU A 268 -6.67 6.94 3.37
C LEU A 268 -6.38 6.02 2.16
N GLY A 269 -5.14 5.93 1.73
CA GLY A 269 -4.75 4.85 0.82
C GLY A 269 -5.14 3.48 1.41
N ALA A 270 -5.39 2.49 0.55
CA ALA A 270 -5.78 1.17 0.99
C ALA A 270 -4.72 0.54 1.92
N ALA A 271 -5.17 -0.10 3.00
CA ALA A 271 -4.26 -0.77 3.92
C ALA A 271 -3.65 -2.04 3.33
N GLY A 272 -2.43 -2.35 3.72
CA GLY A 272 -1.81 -3.65 3.42
C GLY A 272 -2.48 -4.80 4.16
N GLY A 273 -2.52 -5.98 3.54
CA GLY A 273 -3.00 -7.20 4.16
C GLY A 273 -2.06 -7.72 5.27
N ASN A 274 -2.61 -8.43 6.23
CA ASN A 274 -1.81 -9.03 7.31
C ASN A 274 -1.04 -10.25 6.83
N GLY A 275 0.14 -10.48 7.41
CA GLY A 275 0.91 -11.70 7.21
C GLY A 275 0.25 -12.90 7.89
N GLY A 276 0.39 -14.08 7.31
CA GLY A 276 -0.10 -15.35 7.85
C GLY A 276 0.79 -15.89 8.99
N THR A 277 0.24 -16.77 9.83
CA THR A 277 0.98 -17.40 10.93
C THR A 277 2.00 -18.42 10.42
N GLY A 278 3.10 -18.63 11.15
CA GLY A 278 4.06 -19.69 10.87
C GLY A 278 3.51 -21.07 11.25
N GLY A 279 4.01 -22.13 10.58
CA GLY A 279 3.65 -23.51 10.85
C GLY A 279 4.24 -24.03 12.17
N ALA A 280 3.62 -25.03 12.78
CA ALA A 280 4.14 -25.69 13.97
C ALA A 280 5.39 -26.54 13.67
N GLY A 281 6.33 -26.61 14.59
CA GLY A 281 7.43 -27.56 14.55
C GLY A 281 6.96 -29.00 14.82
N GLY A 282 7.62 -30.00 14.23
CA GLY A 282 7.35 -31.40 14.48
C GLY A 282 7.93 -31.87 15.82
N ASN A 283 7.36 -32.90 16.40
CA ASN A 283 7.86 -33.45 17.65
C ASN A 283 9.13 -34.28 17.44
N GLY A 284 10.02 -34.32 18.43
CA GLY A 284 11.15 -35.22 18.48
C GLY A 284 10.75 -36.68 18.75
N GLY A 285 11.48 -37.65 18.20
CA GLY A 285 11.29 -39.07 18.42
C GLY A 285 11.82 -39.53 19.77
N ARG A 286 11.29 -40.65 20.28
CA ARG A 286 11.76 -41.25 21.55
C ARG A 286 13.11 -41.92 21.39
N GLY A 287 13.95 -41.81 22.41
CA GLY A 287 15.19 -42.61 22.56
C GLY A 287 14.92 -44.08 22.74
N GLY A 288 15.94 -44.92 22.54
CA GLY A 288 15.86 -46.38 22.69
C GLY A 288 15.44 -46.77 24.09
N VAL A 289 14.66 -47.90 24.22
CA VAL A 289 14.03 -48.32 25.48
C VAL A 289 15.04 -48.47 26.62
N LEU A 290 16.24 -49.00 26.38
CA LEU A 290 17.26 -49.18 27.40
C LEU A 290 18.21 -47.99 27.46
N ILE A 291 18.80 -47.62 26.34
CA ILE A 291 19.84 -46.57 26.25
C ILE A 291 19.58 -45.74 25.02
N GLY A 292 19.43 -44.42 25.20
CA GLY A 292 19.34 -43.49 24.13
C GLY A 292 18.75 -42.16 24.55
N ASN A 293 19.11 -41.12 23.86
CA ASN A 293 18.57 -39.77 24.09
C ASN A 293 17.28 -39.57 23.32
N GLY A 294 16.36 -38.79 23.86
CA GLY A 294 15.20 -38.28 23.11
C GLY A 294 15.65 -37.33 22.00
N GLY A 295 14.93 -37.33 20.88
CA GLY A 295 15.14 -36.36 19.80
C GLY A 295 14.65 -34.98 20.17
N ALA A 296 15.30 -33.92 19.70
CA ALA A 296 14.83 -32.57 19.91
C ALA A 296 13.55 -32.27 19.12
N GLY A 297 12.67 -31.44 19.67
CA GLY A 297 11.52 -30.89 18.94
C GLY A 297 11.96 -29.94 17.83
N GLY A 298 11.22 -29.88 16.74
CA GLY A 298 11.45 -28.92 15.65
C GLY A 298 11.04 -27.50 16.05
N ALA A 299 11.74 -26.49 15.53
CA ALA A 299 11.35 -25.09 15.73
C ALA A 299 10.04 -24.79 14.99
N GLY A 300 9.22 -23.86 15.54
CA GLY A 300 8.10 -23.29 14.82
C GLY A 300 8.55 -22.47 13.61
N GLY A 301 7.70 -22.40 12.59
CA GLY A 301 7.95 -21.57 11.42
C GLY A 301 7.83 -20.08 11.70
N THR A 302 8.46 -19.25 10.90
CA THR A 302 8.34 -17.80 11.00
C THR A 302 6.98 -17.33 10.52
N GLY A 303 6.44 -16.24 11.12
CA GLY A 303 5.26 -15.55 10.63
C GLY A 303 5.53 -14.86 9.28
N GLY A 304 4.49 -14.74 8.47
CA GLY A 304 4.55 -14.00 7.21
C GLY A 304 4.71 -12.49 7.43
N THR A 305 5.31 -11.79 6.49
CA THR A 305 5.40 -10.32 6.53
C THR A 305 4.05 -9.67 6.26
N GLY A 306 3.75 -8.51 6.87
CA GLY A 306 2.60 -7.69 6.49
C GLY A 306 2.78 -7.05 5.10
N GLY A 307 1.69 -6.83 4.37
CA GLY A 307 1.70 -6.12 3.10
C GLY A 307 1.89 -4.60 3.28
N GLY A 308 2.46 -3.94 2.31
CA GLY A 308 2.58 -2.47 2.31
C GLY A 308 1.24 -1.78 2.13
N GLY A 309 1.05 -0.59 2.72
CA GLY A 309 -0.09 0.28 2.44
C GLY A 309 0.01 0.94 1.06
N ALA A 310 -1.13 1.25 0.44
CA ALA A 310 -1.18 1.98 -0.82
C ALA A 310 -0.85 3.47 -0.64
N ALA A 311 -0.43 4.14 -1.69
CA ALA A 311 -0.20 5.57 -1.66
C ALA A 311 -1.50 6.36 -1.43
N GLY A 312 -1.41 7.52 -0.80
CA GLY A 312 -2.50 8.49 -0.73
C GLY A 312 -2.82 9.10 -2.10
N PHE A 313 -3.99 9.65 -2.24
CA PHE A 313 -4.45 10.24 -3.51
C PHE A 313 -3.94 11.66 -3.68
N ALA A 314 -3.65 12.08 -4.92
CA ALA A 314 -3.16 13.42 -5.20
C ALA A 314 -4.28 14.46 -5.13
N GLY A 315 -3.95 15.68 -4.72
CA GLY A 315 -4.81 16.85 -4.88
C GLY A 315 -4.93 17.29 -6.33
N GLY A 316 -6.06 17.86 -6.71
CA GLY A 316 -6.29 18.44 -8.03
C GLY A 316 -5.46 19.70 -8.27
N VAL A 317 -5.08 19.95 -9.49
CA VAL A 317 -4.38 21.19 -9.86
C VAL A 317 -5.33 22.40 -9.84
N GLY A 318 -4.85 23.58 -9.48
CA GLY A 318 -5.59 24.84 -9.60
C GLY A 318 -5.81 25.22 -11.06
N GLY A 319 -6.94 25.84 -11.38
CA GLY A 319 -7.23 26.34 -12.71
C GLY A 319 -6.33 27.54 -13.08
N ALA A 320 -5.96 27.68 -14.34
CA ALA A 320 -5.24 28.87 -14.79
C ALA A 320 -6.13 30.12 -14.78
N GLY A 321 -5.58 31.28 -14.51
CA GLY A 321 -6.27 32.56 -14.69
C GLY A 321 -6.60 32.83 -16.15
N GLY A 322 -7.66 33.60 -16.40
CA GLY A 322 -8.06 34.05 -17.72
C GLY A 322 -7.19 35.18 -18.23
N GLU A 323 -7.19 35.43 -19.53
CA GLU A 323 -6.47 36.50 -20.17
C GLU A 323 -7.29 37.81 -20.16
N GLY A 324 -6.66 38.95 -19.86
CA GLY A 324 -7.20 40.27 -20.10
C GLY A 324 -6.65 40.82 -21.42
N LEU A 325 -7.51 41.19 -22.38
CA LEU A 325 -7.13 41.67 -23.68
C LEU A 325 -7.84 42.99 -23.96
N THR A 326 -7.10 44.08 -24.28
CA THR A 326 -7.67 45.32 -24.79
C THR A 326 -7.00 45.75 -26.08
N ASP A 327 -7.84 46.21 -27.04
CA ASP A 327 -7.36 46.76 -28.29
C ASP A 327 -7.10 48.27 -28.21
N GLY A 328 -7.53 48.95 -27.11
CA GLY A 328 -7.38 50.36 -26.86
C GLY A 328 -6.28 50.70 -25.86
N ALA A 329 -6.40 51.91 -25.30
CA ALA A 329 -5.46 52.46 -24.31
C ALA A 329 -5.80 52.10 -22.86
N GLY A 330 -6.81 51.24 -22.64
CA GLY A 330 -7.18 50.73 -21.32
C GLY A 330 -6.15 49.77 -20.73
N THR A 331 -6.33 49.44 -19.46
CA THR A 331 -5.50 48.45 -18.76
C THR A 331 -5.98 47.02 -19.10
N ALA A 332 -5.05 46.16 -19.46
CA ALA A 332 -5.29 44.73 -19.58
C ALA A 332 -4.64 44.01 -18.41
N GLU A 333 -5.43 43.28 -17.60
CA GLU A 333 -4.94 42.50 -16.47
C GLU A 333 -5.37 41.06 -16.59
N GLY A 334 -4.42 40.12 -16.46
CA GLY A 334 -4.71 38.68 -16.40
C GLY A 334 -5.27 38.27 -15.04
N GLY A 335 -6.19 37.31 -15.02
CA GLY A 335 -6.71 36.74 -13.79
C GLY A 335 -5.66 35.92 -13.02
N THR A 336 -5.84 35.75 -11.72
CA THR A 336 -4.95 34.92 -10.89
C THR A 336 -5.17 33.44 -11.11
N GLY A 337 -4.12 32.61 -10.94
CA GLY A 337 -4.23 31.18 -10.94
C GLY A 337 -4.89 30.66 -9.67
N GLY A 338 -5.69 29.61 -9.77
CA GLY A 338 -6.32 28.95 -8.64
C GLY A 338 -5.32 28.16 -7.76
N LEU A 339 -5.67 27.91 -6.52
CA LEU A 339 -4.86 27.13 -5.59
C LEU A 339 -4.87 25.64 -5.97
N GLY A 340 -3.78 24.93 -5.70
CA GLY A 340 -3.74 23.46 -5.77
C GLY A 340 -4.41 22.81 -4.57
N GLY A 341 -5.08 21.67 -4.78
CA GLY A 341 -5.72 20.89 -3.72
C GLY A 341 -4.70 20.13 -2.85
N LEU A 342 -5.10 19.71 -1.65
CA LEU A 342 -4.27 18.95 -0.71
C LEU A 342 -4.10 17.50 -1.15
N GLY A 343 -2.94 16.90 -0.86
CA GLY A 343 -2.71 15.46 -1.03
C GLY A 343 -3.34 14.62 0.08
N GLY A 344 -3.82 13.43 -0.26
CA GLY A 344 -4.40 12.47 0.68
C GLY A 344 -3.36 11.70 1.48
N VAL A 345 -3.77 11.09 2.60
CA VAL A 345 -2.89 10.31 3.48
C VAL A 345 -2.62 8.92 2.91
N GLY A 346 -1.40 8.41 3.05
CA GLY A 346 -1.03 7.05 2.66
C GLY A 346 -1.70 5.97 3.51
N GLY A 347 -1.95 4.79 2.94
CA GLY A 347 -2.53 3.65 3.62
C GLY A 347 -1.62 3.06 4.70
N THR A 348 -2.18 2.41 5.71
CA THR A 348 -1.41 1.73 6.75
C THR A 348 -0.78 0.44 6.25
N GLY A 349 0.41 0.09 6.72
CA GLY A 349 1.00 -1.22 6.49
C GLY A 349 0.24 -2.33 7.23
N GLY A 350 0.16 -3.52 6.65
CA GLY A 350 -0.43 -4.70 7.28
C GLY A 350 0.41 -5.23 8.46
N MET A 351 -0.21 -5.92 9.41
CA MET A 351 0.50 -6.53 10.53
C MET A 351 1.32 -7.73 10.08
N GLY A 352 2.46 -7.98 10.70
CA GLY A 352 3.20 -9.24 10.55
C GLY A 352 2.46 -10.41 11.16
N GLY A 353 2.57 -11.60 10.57
CA GLY A 353 1.98 -12.83 11.10
C GLY A 353 2.71 -13.33 12.35
N SER A 354 2.02 -14.06 13.23
CA SER A 354 2.66 -14.68 14.39
C SER A 354 3.57 -15.84 14.02
N GLY A 355 4.61 -16.05 14.79
CA GLY A 355 5.47 -17.27 14.69
C GLY A 355 4.72 -18.52 15.11
N GLY A 356 5.07 -19.67 14.51
CA GLY A 356 4.52 -20.97 14.86
C GLY A 356 5.01 -21.49 16.22
N VAL A 357 4.29 -22.43 16.81
CA VAL A 357 4.69 -23.09 18.06
C VAL A 357 5.85 -24.07 17.83
N GLY A 358 6.72 -24.24 18.81
CA GLY A 358 7.77 -25.25 18.78
C GLY A 358 7.21 -26.65 19.03
N GLY A 359 7.81 -27.68 18.40
CA GLY A 359 7.45 -29.07 18.64
C GLY A 359 7.98 -29.59 19.98
N ASN A 360 7.27 -30.54 20.60
CA ASN A 360 7.73 -31.20 21.81
C ASN A 360 8.92 -32.14 21.47
N ASP A 361 9.75 -32.40 22.42
CA ASP A 361 10.82 -33.37 22.27
C ASP A 361 10.42 -34.81 22.63
N GLY A 362 11.31 -35.72 22.34
CA GLY A 362 11.18 -37.11 22.68
C GLY A 362 11.70 -37.43 24.09
N ALA A 363 11.06 -38.38 24.76
CA ALA A 363 11.59 -38.94 26.01
C ALA A 363 12.85 -39.78 25.77
N ALA A 364 13.77 -39.78 26.74
CA ALA A 364 14.94 -40.68 26.77
C ALA A 364 14.57 -42.15 27.00
N GLY A 365 15.52 -43.05 26.82
CA GLY A 365 15.44 -44.43 27.23
C GLY A 365 15.25 -44.58 28.74
N SER A 366 14.61 -45.66 29.16
CA SER A 366 14.22 -45.86 30.59
C SER A 366 15.43 -46.00 31.53
N LEU A 367 16.55 -46.54 31.07
CA LEU A 367 17.72 -46.80 31.92
C LEU A 367 18.73 -45.65 31.83
N ILE A 368 19.24 -45.37 30.66
CA ILE A 368 20.27 -44.32 30.44
C ILE A 368 19.88 -43.49 29.25
N GLY A 369 19.82 -42.15 29.44
CA GLY A 369 19.60 -41.19 28.37
C GLY A 369 19.16 -39.83 28.85
N LEU A 370 19.40 -38.85 28.02
CA LEU A 370 18.95 -37.49 28.21
C LEU A 370 17.66 -37.25 27.46
N GLY A 371 16.69 -36.58 28.06
CA GLY A 371 15.51 -36.03 27.34
C GLY A 371 15.98 -35.08 26.25
N GLY A 372 15.31 -35.09 25.11
CA GLY A 372 15.56 -34.12 24.06
C GLY A 372 15.18 -32.69 24.48
N GLY A 373 15.69 -31.67 23.87
CA GLY A 373 15.28 -30.28 24.11
C GLY A 373 14.03 -29.92 23.30
N GLY A 374 13.06 -29.21 23.88
CA GLY A 374 11.87 -28.73 23.17
C GLY A 374 12.26 -27.75 22.04
N GLY A 375 11.53 -27.78 20.94
CA GLY A 375 11.71 -26.84 19.84
C GLY A 375 11.37 -25.41 20.24
N ALA A 376 12.13 -24.42 19.79
CA ALA A 376 11.82 -23.03 20.02
C ALA A 376 10.54 -22.60 19.24
N GLY A 377 9.80 -21.65 19.76
CA GLY A 377 8.73 -20.98 19.01
C GLY A 377 9.30 -20.23 17.81
N GLY A 378 8.55 -20.13 16.74
CA GLY A 378 8.93 -19.38 15.54
C GLY A 378 8.97 -17.87 15.76
N VAL A 379 9.77 -17.17 14.98
CA VAL A 379 9.84 -15.71 15.02
C VAL A 379 8.59 -15.10 14.39
N GLY A 380 8.08 -13.99 14.94
CA GLY A 380 7.00 -13.22 14.33
C GLY A 380 7.43 -12.57 13.01
N GLY A 381 6.49 -12.41 12.09
CA GLY A 381 6.71 -11.73 10.83
C GLY A 381 6.88 -10.22 11.01
N THR A 382 7.56 -9.57 10.09
CA THR A 382 7.70 -8.10 10.09
C THR A 382 6.39 -7.42 9.69
N GLY A 383 6.11 -6.23 10.24
CA GLY A 383 4.99 -5.40 9.79
C GLY A 383 5.23 -4.83 8.39
N GLY A 384 4.18 -4.59 7.66
CA GLY A 384 4.23 -3.96 6.33
C GLY A 384 4.59 -2.47 6.41
N ILE A 385 5.16 -1.95 5.34
CA ILE A 385 5.52 -0.53 5.22
C ILE A 385 4.24 0.30 5.03
N GLY A 386 4.13 1.49 5.65
CA GLY A 386 3.05 2.45 5.40
C GLY A 386 3.12 3.02 3.97
N GLY A 387 1.98 3.30 3.37
CA GLY A 387 1.89 3.91 2.05
C GLY A 387 2.43 5.34 2.02
N ILE A 388 2.92 5.79 0.89
CA ILE A 388 3.38 7.16 0.67
C ILE A 388 2.18 8.10 0.70
N GLY A 389 2.29 9.31 1.26
CA GLY A 389 1.27 10.36 1.16
C GLY A 389 1.05 10.83 -0.28
N GLY A 390 -0.17 11.21 -0.62
CA GLY A 390 -0.51 11.77 -1.92
C GLY A 390 0.18 13.11 -2.16
N ALA A 391 0.56 13.41 -3.40
CA ALA A 391 1.12 14.71 -3.74
C ALA A 391 0.05 15.81 -3.65
N GLY A 392 0.42 17.00 -3.23
CA GLY A 392 -0.41 18.19 -3.34
C GLY A 392 -0.56 18.62 -4.81
N GLY A 393 -1.70 19.18 -5.18
CA GLY A 393 -1.92 19.70 -6.51
C GLY A 393 -1.06 20.94 -6.78
N ASN A 394 -0.65 21.16 -8.01
CA ASN A 394 0.04 22.38 -8.38
C ASN A 394 -0.94 23.56 -8.39
N GLY A 395 -0.47 24.77 -8.10
CA GLY A 395 -1.20 26.01 -8.34
C GLY A 395 -1.37 26.29 -9.82
N GLY A 396 -2.45 26.94 -10.20
CA GLY A 396 -2.73 27.34 -11.58
C GLY A 396 -1.83 28.52 -12.00
N ALA A 397 -1.47 28.59 -13.28
CA ALA A 397 -0.73 29.77 -13.79
C ALA A 397 -1.62 31.02 -13.81
N GLY A 398 -1.04 32.19 -13.59
CA GLY A 398 -1.71 33.46 -13.81
C GLY A 398 -2.00 33.74 -15.30
N GLY A 399 -3.06 34.48 -15.58
CA GLY A 399 -3.42 34.88 -16.93
C GLY A 399 -2.53 36.01 -17.46
N ALA A 400 -2.44 36.13 -18.78
CA ALA A 400 -1.69 37.23 -19.40
C ALA A 400 -2.55 38.50 -19.49
N GLY A 401 -1.90 39.66 -19.31
CA GLY A 401 -2.46 40.95 -19.71
C GLY A 401 -1.88 41.39 -21.06
N THR A 402 -2.70 41.67 -22.07
CA THR A 402 -2.27 41.97 -23.43
C THR A 402 -2.99 43.19 -23.97
N THR A 403 -2.28 44.11 -24.58
CA THR A 403 -2.84 45.27 -25.28
C THR A 403 -2.23 45.46 -26.67
N THR A 404 -3.04 45.89 -27.62
CA THR A 404 -2.63 46.29 -28.95
C THR A 404 -2.60 47.83 -29.10
N GLY A 405 -3.29 48.58 -28.22
CA GLY A 405 -3.45 50.04 -28.26
C GLY A 405 -2.50 50.82 -27.38
N GLY A 406 -1.52 50.19 -26.73
CA GLY A 406 -0.48 50.87 -25.93
C GLY A 406 -0.88 51.20 -24.49
N GLY A 407 -1.93 50.59 -23.97
CA GLY A 407 -2.34 50.65 -22.57
C GLY A 407 -1.40 49.87 -21.63
N ALA A 408 -1.64 49.95 -20.33
CA ALA A 408 -0.89 49.19 -19.35
C ALA A 408 -1.29 47.71 -19.41
N THR A 409 -0.30 46.79 -19.27
CA THR A 409 -0.52 45.35 -19.18
C THR A 409 0.02 44.80 -17.88
N ILE A 410 -0.80 44.03 -17.16
CA ILE A 410 -0.48 43.43 -15.88
C ILE A 410 -0.72 41.91 -15.97
N GLY A 411 0.27 41.09 -15.67
CA GLY A 411 0.09 39.66 -15.56
C GLY A 411 -0.58 39.26 -14.23
N GLY A 412 -1.49 38.32 -14.28
CA GLY A 412 -2.10 37.75 -13.07
C GLY A 412 -1.08 36.96 -12.24
N GLY A 413 -1.24 36.93 -10.93
CA GLY A 413 -0.41 36.12 -10.03
C GLY A 413 -0.64 34.62 -10.23
N GLY A 414 0.39 33.79 -10.06
CA GLY A 414 0.25 32.32 -10.01
C GLY A 414 -0.42 31.86 -8.71
N GLY A 415 -1.21 30.80 -8.78
CA GLY A 415 -1.81 30.17 -7.61
C GLY A 415 -0.77 29.43 -6.76
N THR A 416 -1.00 29.30 -5.46
CA THR A 416 -0.13 28.50 -4.59
C THR A 416 -0.37 26.99 -4.76
N GLY A 417 0.67 26.16 -4.55
CA GLY A 417 0.55 24.72 -4.56
C GLY A 417 -0.21 24.18 -3.33
N GLY A 418 -0.79 23.02 -3.43
CA GLY A 418 -1.40 22.29 -2.31
C GLY A 418 -0.36 21.53 -1.48
N VAL A 419 -0.61 21.40 -0.18
CA VAL A 419 0.28 20.65 0.73
C VAL A 419 0.21 19.15 0.44
N GLY A 420 1.35 18.45 0.48
CA GLY A 420 1.42 16.99 0.33
C GLY A 420 0.78 16.26 1.51
N GLY A 421 0.16 15.11 1.22
CA GLY A 421 -0.46 14.26 2.23
C GLY A 421 0.56 13.60 3.17
N ALA A 422 0.14 13.23 4.37
CA ALA A 422 0.99 12.50 5.30
C ALA A 422 1.20 11.05 4.85
N GLY A 423 2.36 10.47 5.17
CA GLY A 423 2.63 9.05 4.95
C GLY A 423 1.80 8.17 5.88
N GLY A 424 1.43 6.99 5.41
CA GLY A 424 0.70 5.99 6.20
C GLY A 424 1.58 5.40 7.31
N THR A 425 0.95 4.91 8.38
CA THR A 425 1.67 4.28 9.48
C THR A 425 2.17 2.90 9.09
N GLY A 426 3.33 2.50 9.60
CA GLY A 426 3.85 1.13 9.42
C GLY A 426 3.00 0.12 10.20
N GLY A 427 2.89 -1.10 9.67
CA GLY A 427 2.17 -2.21 10.31
C GLY A 427 2.94 -2.70 11.54
N THR A 428 2.23 -3.24 12.53
CA THR A 428 2.86 -3.82 13.72
C THR A 428 3.58 -5.12 13.39
N GLY A 429 4.69 -5.41 14.07
CA GLY A 429 5.36 -6.70 13.98
C GLY A 429 4.49 -7.83 14.54
N GLY A 430 4.59 -9.02 13.96
CA GLY A 430 3.87 -10.21 14.44
C GLY A 430 4.43 -10.70 15.78
N ALA A 431 3.57 -11.32 16.62
CA ALA A 431 4.01 -11.93 17.86
C ALA A 431 4.93 -13.12 17.58
N GLY A 432 5.92 -13.36 18.42
CA GLY A 432 6.69 -14.60 18.41
C GLY A 432 5.83 -15.81 18.81
N GLY A 433 6.23 -17.01 18.45
CA GLY A 433 5.55 -18.23 18.84
C GLY A 433 5.48 -18.31 20.38
N THR A 434 4.26 -18.42 20.91
CA THR A 434 3.99 -18.24 22.36
C THR A 434 4.48 -19.40 23.23
N THR A 435 4.64 -20.58 22.65
CA THR A 435 5.07 -21.78 23.35
C THR A 435 6.24 -22.45 22.63
N GLY A 436 7.35 -22.61 23.34
CA GLY A 436 8.34 -23.62 22.97
C GLY A 436 7.80 -25.01 23.35
N GLY A 437 8.32 -26.04 22.70
CA GLY A 437 7.98 -27.42 23.03
C GLY A 437 8.40 -27.80 24.47
N SER A 438 7.70 -28.75 25.07
CA SER A 438 8.09 -29.29 26.37
C SER A 438 9.42 -30.08 26.27
N GLY A 439 10.23 -30.04 27.33
CA GLY A 439 11.42 -30.87 27.49
C GLY A 439 11.04 -32.33 27.80
N GLY A 440 11.71 -33.33 27.21
CA GLY A 440 11.48 -34.75 27.39
C GLY A 440 11.97 -35.27 28.73
N ALA A 441 11.33 -36.30 29.19
CA ALA A 441 11.77 -37.02 30.40
C ALA A 441 13.14 -37.67 30.18
N GLY A 442 14.04 -37.56 31.13
CA GLY A 442 15.30 -38.32 31.21
C GLY A 442 15.07 -39.74 31.66
N GLY A 443 16.05 -40.65 31.40
CA GLY A 443 16.08 -42.00 31.94
C GLY A 443 16.43 -42.03 33.43
N LEU A 444 16.49 -43.21 34.02
CA LEU A 444 16.91 -43.45 35.42
C LEU A 444 18.29 -42.84 35.71
N ILE A 445 19.21 -42.96 34.76
CA ILE A 445 20.53 -42.28 34.73
C ILE A 445 20.50 -41.31 33.56
N GLY A 446 20.12 -40.05 33.85
CA GLY A 446 20.02 -38.99 32.86
C GLY A 446 19.14 -37.84 33.35
N TRP A 447 19.05 -36.80 32.57
CA TRP A 447 18.36 -35.56 32.94
C TRP A 447 17.25 -35.28 31.93
N ALA A 448 16.19 -34.66 32.39
CA ALA A 448 15.14 -34.18 31.49
C ALA A 448 15.70 -33.12 30.55
N GLY A 449 15.21 -33.08 29.34
CA GLY A 449 15.51 -32.03 28.40
C GLY A 449 14.95 -30.67 28.82
N ALA A 450 15.59 -29.59 28.40
CA ALA A 450 15.07 -28.25 28.63
C ALA A 450 13.85 -27.98 27.72
N ALA A 451 12.85 -27.25 28.24
CA ALA A 451 11.78 -26.75 27.39
C ALA A 451 12.31 -25.76 26.36
N GLY A 452 11.72 -25.74 25.18
CA GLY A 452 12.03 -24.74 24.15
C GLY A 452 11.65 -23.33 24.59
N GLY A 453 12.43 -22.34 24.17
CA GLY A 453 12.10 -20.95 24.40
C GLY A 453 10.93 -20.46 23.54
N THR A 454 10.31 -19.35 23.93
CA THR A 454 9.36 -18.63 23.08
C THR A 454 10.07 -18.01 21.88
N GLY A 455 9.37 -17.86 20.76
CA GLY A 455 9.90 -17.12 19.61
C GLY A 455 10.01 -15.61 19.88
N ALA A 456 10.97 -14.95 19.24
CA ALA A 456 11.03 -13.49 19.27
C ALA A 456 9.89 -12.88 18.46
N GLY A 457 9.40 -11.72 18.87
CA GLY A 457 8.47 -10.92 18.09
C GLY A 457 9.12 -10.35 16.82
N GLY A 458 8.33 -10.16 15.79
CA GLY A 458 8.77 -9.54 14.55
C GLY A 458 8.98 -8.03 14.70
N THR A 459 9.75 -7.44 13.82
CA THR A 459 9.95 -5.97 13.78
C THR A 459 8.71 -5.27 13.25
N GLY A 460 8.42 -4.07 13.75
CA GLY A 460 7.40 -3.19 13.18
C GLY A 460 7.80 -2.71 11.78
N GLY A 461 6.82 -2.48 10.92
CA GLY A 461 7.04 -1.91 9.59
C GLY A 461 7.44 -0.45 9.65
N GLN A 462 8.14 0.03 8.66
CA GLN A 462 8.50 1.45 8.53
C GLN A 462 7.25 2.28 8.24
N GLY A 463 7.22 3.53 8.72
CA GLY A 463 6.23 4.52 8.29
C GLY A 463 6.43 4.92 6.83
N GLY A 464 5.36 5.20 6.12
CA GLY A 464 5.41 5.70 4.75
C GLY A 464 6.03 7.10 4.66
N LEU A 465 6.60 7.44 3.53
CA LEU A 465 7.09 8.80 3.27
C LEU A 465 5.92 9.79 3.17
N GLY A 466 6.12 11.04 3.53
CA GLY A 466 5.18 12.12 3.22
C GLY A 466 5.09 12.37 1.72
N GLY A 467 3.94 12.80 1.24
CA GLY A 467 3.72 13.21 -0.15
C GLY A 467 4.45 14.50 -0.49
N GLN A 468 4.82 14.68 -1.74
CA GLN A 468 5.43 15.93 -2.22
C GLN A 468 4.44 17.10 -2.12
N GLY A 469 4.90 18.29 -1.76
CA GLY A 469 4.15 19.53 -1.88
C GLY A 469 3.95 19.93 -3.34
N GLY A 470 2.81 20.55 -3.65
CA GLY A 470 2.50 21.05 -4.98
C GLY A 470 3.41 22.26 -5.34
N ASN A 471 3.72 22.39 -6.61
CA ASN A 471 4.45 23.55 -7.11
C ASN A 471 3.55 24.78 -7.17
N GLY A 472 4.12 25.97 -6.98
CA GLY A 472 3.44 27.21 -7.29
C GLY A 472 3.21 27.37 -8.80
N GLY A 473 2.12 28.00 -9.19
CA GLY A 473 1.85 28.35 -10.58
C GLY A 473 2.73 29.52 -11.04
N ASN A 474 3.07 29.57 -12.31
CA ASN A 474 3.81 30.71 -12.88
C ASN A 474 2.94 31.96 -12.90
N GLY A 475 3.55 33.13 -12.73
CA GLY A 475 2.90 34.41 -12.95
C GLY A 475 2.55 34.61 -14.44
N GLY A 476 1.51 35.38 -14.73
CA GLY A 476 1.10 35.72 -16.07
C GLY A 476 2.01 36.79 -16.67
N THR A 477 2.08 36.85 -18.00
CA THR A 477 2.90 37.82 -18.73
C THR A 477 2.19 39.16 -18.89
N GLY A 478 2.95 40.26 -18.88
CA GLY A 478 2.51 41.65 -19.05
C GLY A 478 3.71 42.59 -18.95
N ALA A 479 3.52 43.91 -19.17
CA ALA A 479 4.59 44.90 -18.94
C ALA A 479 4.99 44.95 -17.45
N THR A 480 4.01 44.71 -16.58
CA THR A 480 4.23 44.29 -15.18
C THR A 480 3.87 42.81 -15.08
N GLY A 481 4.86 41.94 -15.01
CA GLY A 481 4.62 40.51 -14.89
C GLY A 481 3.93 40.14 -13.57
N GLY A 482 3.12 39.13 -13.59
CA GLY A 482 2.51 38.56 -12.38
C GLY A 482 3.57 37.84 -11.54
N GLN A 483 3.40 37.83 -10.21
CA GLN A 483 4.27 37.06 -9.32
C GLN A 483 4.01 35.56 -9.47
N GLY A 484 5.05 34.75 -9.42
CA GLY A 484 4.93 33.32 -9.31
C GLY A 484 4.27 32.92 -7.99
N GLY A 485 3.40 31.92 -8.03
CA GLY A 485 2.74 31.39 -6.83
C GLY A 485 3.72 30.66 -5.91
N ASP A 486 3.44 30.65 -4.61
CA ASP A 486 4.25 29.95 -3.63
C ASP A 486 4.14 28.43 -3.76
N PHE A 487 5.23 27.72 -3.46
CA PHE A 487 5.21 26.27 -3.33
C PHE A 487 4.58 25.84 -2.00
N ALA A 488 4.12 24.61 -1.97
CA ALA A 488 3.64 24.01 -0.72
C ALA A 488 4.69 23.07 -0.08
N LEU A 489 4.55 22.88 1.23
CA LEU A 489 5.38 21.93 1.96
C LEU A 489 4.99 20.48 1.64
N GLY A 490 5.96 19.59 1.75
CA GLY A 490 5.71 18.16 1.72
C GLY A 490 4.97 17.70 2.98
N GLY A 491 4.23 16.60 2.87
CA GLY A 491 3.53 15.97 3.97
C GLY A 491 4.50 15.34 4.99
N ASN A 492 4.04 15.15 6.21
CA ASN A 492 4.83 14.49 7.26
C ASN A 492 4.98 13.01 6.96
N GLY A 493 6.11 12.39 7.35
CA GLY A 493 6.27 10.95 7.29
C GLY A 493 5.40 10.25 8.33
N GLY A 494 4.88 9.06 7.98
CA GLY A 494 4.09 8.21 8.84
C GLY A 494 4.90 7.63 10.00
N ALA A 495 4.26 7.31 11.11
CA ALA A 495 4.90 6.66 12.24
C ALA A 495 5.30 5.23 11.89
N GLY A 496 6.41 4.75 12.45
CA GLY A 496 6.78 3.33 12.37
C GLY A 496 5.81 2.47 13.19
N GLY A 497 5.57 1.22 12.76
CA GLY A 497 4.76 0.25 13.47
C GLY A 497 5.45 -0.23 14.76
N ALA A 498 4.68 -0.63 15.76
CA ALA A 498 5.21 -1.24 16.99
C ALA A 498 5.83 -2.61 16.68
N GLY A 499 6.86 -3.00 17.43
CA GLY A 499 7.42 -4.35 17.39
C GLY A 499 6.46 -5.38 17.97
N GLY A 500 6.54 -6.61 17.49
CA GLY A 500 5.81 -7.76 18.05
C GLY A 500 6.36 -8.21 19.40
N SER A 501 5.53 -8.82 20.26
CA SER A 501 5.96 -9.37 21.54
C SER A 501 6.31 -10.86 21.42
N PRO A 502 7.32 -11.39 22.19
CA PRO A 502 8.27 -10.63 22.99
C PRO A 502 9.45 -10.10 22.16
N GLY A 503 9.95 -8.94 22.48
CA GLY A 503 11.27 -8.44 22.05
C GLY A 503 11.41 -7.94 20.63
N GLY A 504 10.33 -7.81 19.86
CA GLY A 504 10.37 -7.17 18.54
C GLY A 504 10.67 -5.67 18.63
N SER A 505 11.50 -5.13 17.74
CA SER A 505 11.79 -3.70 17.65
C SER A 505 10.71 -2.96 16.86
N SER A 506 10.45 -1.70 17.22
CA SER A 506 9.55 -0.83 16.45
C SER A 506 10.19 -0.45 15.11
N GLY A 507 9.34 -0.23 14.11
CA GLY A 507 9.74 0.34 12.83
C GLY A 507 10.16 1.81 12.97
N ILE A 508 10.91 2.31 12.01
CA ILE A 508 11.32 3.70 11.94
C ILE A 508 10.22 4.57 11.33
N GLN A 509 10.19 5.84 11.73
CA GLN A 509 9.29 6.83 11.12
C GLN A 509 9.71 7.09 9.67
N GLY A 510 8.75 7.31 8.79
CA GLY A 510 8.98 7.77 7.43
C GLY A 510 9.53 9.20 7.39
N ASN A 511 10.21 9.55 6.33
CA ASN A 511 10.70 10.92 6.12
C ASN A 511 9.56 11.85 5.66
N MET A 512 9.71 13.15 5.93
CA MET A 512 8.87 14.19 5.34
C MET A 512 9.02 14.18 3.81
N GLY A 513 7.94 14.42 3.10
CA GLY A 513 7.96 14.60 1.65
C GLY A 513 8.72 15.88 1.25
N PRO A 514 9.29 15.93 0.05
CA PRO A 514 9.94 17.14 -0.43
C PRO A 514 8.92 18.26 -0.64
N PRO A 515 9.32 19.56 -0.46
CA PRO A 515 8.49 20.68 -0.84
C PRO A 515 8.33 20.77 -2.37
N GLY A 516 7.34 21.48 -2.83
CA GLY A 516 7.21 21.89 -4.22
C GLY A 516 8.27 22.94 -4.63
N THR A 517 8.16 23.44 -5.83
CA THR A 517 9.00 24.53 -6.37
C THR A 517 8.20 25.82 -6.52
N GLN A 518 8.87 26.96 -6.32
CA GLN A 518 8.30 28.29 -6.56
C GLN A 518 7.92 28.42 -8.04
N GLY A 519 6.77 29.03 -8.31
CA GLY A 519 6.41 29.44 -9.66
C GLY A 519 7.33 30.56 -10.17
N ALA A 520 7.57 30.62 -11.47
CA ALA A 520 8.33 31.69 -12.07
C ALA A 520 7.48 32.96 -12.15
N ASP A 521 8.12 34.15 -12.01
CA ASP A 521 7.48 35.42 -12.30
C ASP A 521 7.25 35.56 -13.82
N GLY A 522 6.19 36.23 -14.20
CA GLY A 522 5.80 36.46 -15.60
C GLY A 522 6.52 37.58 -16.31
#